data_58f2cb49fc543e5dd29477d0b7f09499
#
_entry.id   58f2cb49fc543e5dd29477d0b7f09499
#
_cell.length_a   1.000
_cell.length_b   1.000
_cell.length_c   1.000
_cell.angle_alpha   90.00
_cell.angle_beta   90.00
_cell.angle_gamma   90.00
#
_symmetry.space_group_name_H-M   'P 1'
#
loop_
_entity.id
_entity.type
_entity.pdbx_description
1 polymer ?
#
loop_
_entity_poly.entity_id
_entity_poly.type
_entity_poly.pdbx_seq_one_letter_code
_entity_poly.pdbx_strand_id
1 'polypeptide(L)'
;MSLPLDRGHITTEQPNAETQMLDLLSTRECVELLASDHLQAIDAVQHAAPSIAFFIDAVHQRVVDGGRLIYLGSGTSGRLGVLDAAECPPTFQSDPDLIIGLIAGGDSALRKSSEAAEDDPEGARHALRELSLNAKDTVVGIAAGGTTPWVIGGLHFSKEQGAMTCILTCADVEGGFDHSIVLKTGPEALTGSTRLKAGTATKLTLNIITTTLFTKLGKVYGNMMVDLRATNNKLQDRAIRIVCDVCELDRDAAADLLEQSESNVKLAIIMHTCNTDCESAKQKLEDAGGMLRTAL
;
A
#
# COMPACT_ATOMS: atom_id res chain seq x y z
N MET A 1 -4.88 25.74 -31.47
CA MET A 1 -4.74 24.82 -30.30
C MET A 1 -6.13 24.71 -29.70
N SER A 2 -6.64 23.48 -29.49
CA SER A 2 -7.87 23.29 -28.71
C SER A 2 -7.59 23.64 -27.25
N LEU A 3 -8.55 24.24 -26.54
CA LEU A 3 -8.44 24.45 -25.11
C LEU A 3 -8.36 23.09 -24.39
N PRO A 4 -7.59 23.00 -23.30
CA PRO A 4 -7.59 21.81 -22.47
C PRO A 4 -8.98 21.56 -21.87
N LEU A 5 -9.25 20.32 -21.48
CA LEU A 5 -10.52 19.94 -20.86
C LEU A 5 -10.71 20.71 -19.54
N ASP A 6 -11.91 21.27 -19.34
CA ASP A 6 -12.25 21.96 -18.10
C ASP A 6 -12.40 20.92 -16.96
N ARG A 7 -11.55 21.04 -15.92
CA ARG A 7 -11.54 20.19 -14.72
C ARG A 7 -12.11 20.89 -13.48
N GLY A 8 -12.64 22.11 -13.63
CA GLY A 8 -13.15 22.91 -12.51
C GLY A 8 -14.31 22.28 -11.75
N HIS A 9 -14.97 21.26 -12.31
CA HIS A 9 -16.02 20.47 -11.65
C HIS A 9 -15.45 19.41 -10.69
N ILE A 10 -14.17 19.07 -10.78
CA ILE A 10 -13.52 18.05 -9.93
C ILE A 10 -13.28 18.67 -8.55
N THR A 11 -13.73 18.02 -7.50
CA THR A 11 -13.65 18.52 -6.11
C THR A 11 -12.23 18.91 -5.69
N THR A 12 -11.22 18.15 -6.11
CA THR A 12 -9.82 18.44 -5.76
C THR A 12 -9.24 19.67 -6.47
N GLU A 13 -9.91 20.15 -7.54
CA GLU A 13 -9.54 21.37 -8.27
C GLU A 13 -10.31 22.60 -7.78
N GLN A 14 -11.32 22.43 -6.92
CA GLN A 14 -12.11 23.54 -6.41
C GLN A 14 -11.35 24.32 -5.34
N PRO A 15 -11.60 25.65 -5.25
CA PRO A 15 -11.06 26.46 -4.16
C PRO A 15 -11.62 26.01 -2.80
N ASN A 16 -10.76 25.98 -1.79
CA ASN A 16 -11.18 25.74 -0.41
C ASN A 16 -11.59 27.11 0.22
N ALA A 17 -12.87 27.22 0.61
CA ALA A 17 -13.41 28.46 1.17
C ALA A 17 -12.76 28.84 2.51
N GLU A 18 -12.26 27.87 3.26
CA GLU A 18 -11.66 28.11 4.59
C GLU A 18 -10.21 28.61 4.51
N THR A 19 -9.58 28.52 3.34
CA THR A 19 -8.16 28.83 3.17
C THR A 19 -7.88 29.98 2.19
N GLN A 20 -8.89 30.76 1.83
CA GLN A 20 -8.76 31.87 0.85
C GLN A 20 -7.75 32.94 1.24
N MET A 21 -7.48 33.09 2.54
CA MET A 21 -6.54 34.09 3.08
C MET A 21 -5.20 33.44 3.53
N LEU A 22 -4.87 32.26 2.99
CA LEU A 22 -3.68 31.49 3.39
C LEU A 22 -2.38 32.32 3.30
N ASP A 23 -2.25 33.16 2.29
CA ASP A 23 -1.09 34.03 2.05
C ASP A 23 -0.92 35.18 3.06
N LEU A 24 -1.96 35.47 3.84
CA LEU A 24 -1.95 36.54 4.86
C LEU A 24 -1.72 36.00 6.27
N LEU A 25 -1.71 34.68 6.45
CA LEU A 25 -1.53 34.08 7.77
C LEU A 25 -0.07 34.21 8.26
N SER A 26 0.10 34.35 9.56
CA SER A 26 1.40 34.14 10.20
C SER A 26 1.85 32.68 10.02
N THR A 27 3.15 32.43 10.15
CA THR A 27 3.71 31.05 10.05
C THR A 27 2.99 30.07 10.99
N ARG A 28 2.69 30.50 12.23
CA ARG A 28 2.00 29.66 13.20
C ARG A 28 0.59 29.34 12.76
N GLU A 29 -0.20 30.33 12.39
CA GLU A 29 -1.57 30.14 11.91
C GLU A 29 -1.62 29.24 10.67
N CYS A 30 -0.68 29.43 9.74
CA CYS A 30 -0.56 28.57 8.55
C CYS A 30 -0.29 27.09 8.92
N VAL A 31 0.62 26.83 9.88
CA VAL A 31 0.91 25.47 10.37
C VAL A 31 -0.30 24.87 11.04
N GLU A 32 -0.98 25.59 11.93
CA GLU A 32 -2.18 25.12 12.65
C GLU A 32 -3.33 24.81 11.67
N LEU A 33 -3.55 25.68 10.66
CA LEU A 33 -4.57 25.49 9.64
C LEU A 33 -4.27 24.26 8.79
N LEU A 34 -3.05 24.13 8.26
CA LEU A 34 -2.67 22.98 7.43
C LEU A 34 -2.73 21.66 8.21
N ALA A 35 -2.34 21.65 9.49
CA ALA A 35 -2.45 20.47 10.34
C ALA A 35 -3.90 20.07 10.57
N SER A 36 -4.80 21.03 10.84
CA SER A 36 -6.23 20.75 11.04
C SER A 36 -6.94 20.31 9.76
N ASP A 37 -6.61 20.89 8.61
CA ASP A 37 -7.15 20.51 7.30
C ASP A 37 -6.90 19.02 6.99
N HIS A 38 -5.75 18.47 7.41
CA HIS A 38 -5.42 17.07 7.21
C HIS A 38 -6.26 16.08 8.03
N LEU A 39 -7.04 16.50 9.01
CA LEU A 39 -7.99 15.63 9.72
C LEU A 39 -9.05 15.08 8.74
N GLN A 40 -9.43 15.86 7.74
CA GLN A 40 -10.36 15.41 6.70
C GLN A 40 -9.82 14.21 5.89
N ALA A 41 -8.51 14.05 5.78
CA ALA A 41 -7.91 12.88 5.14
C ALA A 41 -8.19 11.59 5.94
N ILE A 42 -8.12 11.65 7.27
CA ILE A 42 -8.42 10.52 8.14
C ILE A 42 -9.90 10.16 8.06
N ASP A 43 -10.77 11.15 8.15
CA ASP A 43 -12.22 10.96 8.05
C ASP A 43 -12.62 10.34 6.71
N ALA A 44 -12.02 10.78 5.60
CA ALA A 44 -12.26 10.24 4.28
C ALA A 44 -11.89 8.75 4.18
N VAL A 45 -10.76 8.34 4.78
CA VAL A 45 -10.33 6.94 4.81
C VAL A 45 -11.26 6.10 5.70
N GLN A 46 -11.69 6.62 6.85
CA GLN A 46 -12.64 5.94 7.72
C GLN A 46 -14.00 5.69 7.02
N HIS A 47 -14.51 6.67 6.29
CA HIS A 47 -15.73 6.51 5.50
C HIS A 47 -15.57 5.51 4.35
N ALA A 48 -14.39 5.41 3.76
CA ALA A 48 -14.10 4.44 2.71
C ALA A 48 -13.77 3.03 3.24
N ALA A 49 -13.70 2.82 4.57
CA ALA A 49 -13.29 1.54 5.16
C ALA A 49 -14.05 0.32 4.62
N PRO A 50 -15.38 0.36 4.38
CA PRO A 50 -16.09 -0.80 3.81
C PRO A 50 -15.58 -1.17 2.40
N SER A 51 -15.37 -0.18 1.51
CA SER A 51 -14.86 -0.44 0.15
C SER A 51 -13.40 -0.89 0.16
N ILE A 52 -12.58 -0.36 1.07
CA ILE A 52 -11.20 -0.79 1.27
C ILE A 52 -11.17 -2.26 1.73
N ALA A 53 -11.98 -2.62 2.73
CA ALA A 53 -12.04 -4.00 3.24
C ALA A 53 -12.49 -4.99 2.15
N PHE A 54 -13.55 -4.66 1.41
CA PHE A 54 -14.05 -5.48 0.31
C PHE A 54 -12.99 -5.69 -0.78
N PHE A 55 -12.25 -4.63 -1.13
CA PHE A 55 -11.14 -4.71 -2.07
C PHE A 55 -10.00 -5.61 -1.55
N ILE A 56 -9.60 -5.46 -0.27
CA ILE A 56 -8.54 -6.28 0.34
C ILE A 56 -8.91 -7.77 0.30
N ASP A 57 -10.16 -8.12 0.58
CA ASP A 57 -10.63 -9.51 0.52
C ASP A 57 -10.48 -10.10 -0.90
N ALA A 58 -10.81 -9.32 -1.93
CA ALA A 58 -10.65 -9.71 -3.32
C ALA A 58 -9.16 -9.86 -3.72
N VAL A 59 -8.30 -8.92 -3.31
CA VAL A 59 -6.84 -8.99 -3.54
C VAL A 59 -6.24 -10.20 -2.84
N HIS A 60 -6.61 -10.44 -1.57
CA HIS A 60 -6.12 -11.58 -0.81
C HIS A 60 -6.35 -12.91 -1.56
N GLN A 61 -7.56 -13.14 -2.06
CA GLN A 61 -7.85 -14.35 -2.81
C GLN A 61 -6.96 -14.48 -4.06
N ARG A 62 -6.77 -13.40 -4.82
CA ARG A 62 -5.91 -13.40 -6.00
C ARG A 62 -4.44 -13.66 -5.68
N VAL A 63 -3.93 -13.09 -4.59
CA VAL A 63 -2.56 -13.32 -4.12
C VAL A 63 -2.37 -14.79 -3.71
N VAL A 64 -3.32 -15.38 -3.00
CA VAL A 64 -3.30 -16.82 -2.66
C VAL A 64 -3.28 -17.69 -3.93
N ASP A 65 -3.97 -17.29 -4.99
CA ASP A 65 -3.98 -17.96 -6.29
C ASP A 65 -2.73 -17.69 -7.16
N GLY A 66 -1.73 -16.97 -6.60
CA GLY A 66 -0.44 -16.65 -7.24
C GLY A 66 -0.45 -15.40 -8.12
N GLY A 67 -1.39 -14.48 -7.90
CA GLY A 67 -1.42 -13.15 -8.52
C GLY A 67 -0.62 -12.11 -7.71
N ARG A 68 -0.44 -10.93 -8.29
CA ARG A 68 0.32 -9.79 -7.73
C ARG A 68 -0.58 -8.58 -7.56
N LEU A 69 -0.17 -7.63 -6.72
CA LEU A 69 -0.78 -6.31 -6.59
C LEU A 69 0.13 -5.27 -7.24
N ILE A 70 -0.39 -4.54 -8.22
CA ILE A 70 0.38 -3.57 -9.01
C ILE A 70 -0.27 -2.20 -8.85
N TYR A 71 0.50 -1.23 -8.39
CA TYR A 71 0.10 0.17 -8.29
C TYR A 71 0.51 0.94 -9.54
N LEU A 72 -0.41 1.71 -10.10
CA LEU A 72 -0.17 2.67 -11.19
C LEU A 72 -0.44 4.08 -10.68
N GLY A 73 0.50 4.99 -10.89
CA GLY A 73 0.29 6.38 -10.49
C GLY A 73 1.20 7.36 -11.22
N SER A 74 0.83 8.64 -11.20
CA SER A 74 1.68 9.74 -11.66
C SER A 74 2.04 10.67 -10.49
N GLY A 75 3.14 11.39 -10.57
CA GLY A 75 3.54 12.38 -9.59
C GLY A 75 3.55 11.84 -8.16
N THR A 76 2.83 12.50 -7.25
CA THR A 76 2.70 12.09 -5.84
C THR A 76 2.06 10.70 -5.71
N SER A 77 1.01 10.41 -6.47
CA SER A 77 0.32 9.12 -6.42
C SER A 77 1.24 7.96 -6.78
N GLY A 78 2.04 8.11 -7.86
CA GLY A 78 3.02 7.10 -8.26
C GLY A 78 4.12 6.91 -7.22
N ARG A 79 4.64 8.00 -6.63
CA ARG A 79 5.64 7.93 -5.55
C ARG A 79 5.12 7.19 -4.33
N LEU A 80 3.87 7.40 -3.94
CA LEU A 80 3.25 6.71 -2.81
C LEU A 80 3.07 5.21 -3.10
N GLY A 81 2.66 4.84 -4.31
CA GLY A 81 2.58 3.44 -4.73
C GLY A 81 3.93 2.73 -4.68
N VAL A 82 4.99 3.37 -5.21
CA VAL A 82 6.37 2.83 -5.15
C VAL A 82 6.87 2.75 -3.72
N LEU A 83 6.60 3.76 -2.89
CA LEU A 83 6.98 3.76 -1.47
C LEU A 83 6.37 2.57 -0.74
N ASP A 84 5.06 2.38 -0.83
CA ASP A 84 4.36 1.29 -0.15
C ASP A 84 4.86 -0.08 -0.63
N ALA A 85 5.03 -0.27 -1.94
CA ALA A 85 5.56 -1.50 -2.52
C ALA A 85 6.98 -1.81 -2.01
N ALA A 86 7.87 -0.81 -1.97
CA ALA A 86 9.26 -0.97 -1.55
C ALA A 86 9.43 -1.32 -0.06
N GLU A 87 8.46 -0.94 0.79
CA GLU A 87 8.49 -1.22 2.23
C GLU A 87 7.94 -2.62 2.59
N CYS A 88 7.26 -3.32 1.67
CA CYS A 88 6.70 -4.65 1.92
C CYS A 88 7.76 -5.74 2.13
N PRO A 89 8.80 -5.89 1.28
CA PRO A 89 9.82 -6.93 1.45
C PRO A 89 10.56 -6.84 2.80
N PRO A 90 11.07 -5.68 3.25
CA PRO A 90 11.77 -5.60 4.54
C PRO A 90 10.85 -5.76 5.75
N THR A 91 9.53 -5.46 5.61
CA THR A 91 8.55 -5.53 6.70
C THR A 91 7.98 -6.93 6.87
N PHE A 92 7.60 -7.59 5.76
CA PHE A 92 6.83 -8.83 5.77
C PHE A 92 7.59 -10.02 5.16
N GLN A 93 8.85 -9.84 4.78
CA GLN A 93 9.62 -10.87 4.05
C GLN A 93 8.86 -11.36 2.80
N SER A 94 8.18 -10.42 2.13
CA SER A 94 7.46 -10.73 0.91
C SER A 94 8.43 -10.86 -0.27
N ASP A 95 7.98 -11.58 -1.30
CA ASP A 95 8.62 -11.52 -2.61
C ASP A 95 8.63 -10.06 -3.09
N PRO A 96 9.77 -9.50 -3.57
CA PRO A 96 9.82 -8.15 -4.13
C PRO A 96 8.85 -7.93 -5.30
N ASP A 97 8.51 -8.98 -6.03
CA ASP A 97 7.62 -8.93 -7.19
C ASP A 97 6.14 -9.12 -6.81
N LEU A 98 5.80 -9.32 -5.53
CA LEU A 98 4.42 -9.51 -5.09
C LEU A 98 3.62 -8.20 -5.10
N ILE A 99 4.24 -7.11 -4.61
CA ILE A 99 3.66 -5.76 -4.62
C ILE A 99 4.56 -4.86 -5.45
N ILE A 100 4.05 -4.31 -6.55
CA ILE A 100 4.84 -3.55 -7.53
C ILE A 100 4.27 -2.15 -7.66
N GLY A 101 5.12 -1.13 -7.63
CA GLY A 101 4.75 0.26 -7.90
C GLY A 101 5.29 0.73 -9.24
N LEU A 102 4.41 1.18 -10.13
CA LEU A 102 4.76 1.81 -11.40
C LEU A 102 4.41 3.29 -11.38
N ILE A 103 5.34 4.12 -11.81
CA ILE A 103 5.17 5.57 -11.89
C ILE A 103 5.31 6.06 -13.34
N ALA A 104 4.42 6.97 -13.75
CA ALA A 104 4.55 7.63 -15.05
C ALA A 104 5.91 8.35 -15.17
N GLY A 105 6.65 8.06 -16.25
CA GLY A 105 8.02 8.55 -16.45
C GLY A 105 9.12 7.67 -15.83
N GLY A 106 8.75 6.51 -15.25
CA GLY A 106 9.69 5.53 -14.69
C GLY A 106 10.46 6.03 -13.46
N ASP A 107 11.54 5.34 -13.07
CA ASP A 107 12.30 5.62 -11.84
C ASP A 107 12.84 7.05 -11.73
N SER A 108 13.13 7.70 -12.87
CA SER A 108 13.57 9.09 -12.88
C SER A 108 12.53 10.03 -12.28
N ALA A 109 11.24 9.72 -12.44
CA ALA A 109 10.11 10.49 -11.93
C ALA A 109 9.94 10.41 -10.40
N LEU A 110 10.60 9.47 -9.74
CA LEU A 110 10.67 9.43 -8.27
C LEU A 110 11.37 10.67 -7.70
N ARG A 111 12.35 11.21 -8.42
CA ARG A 111 13.19 12.34 -7.96
C ARG A 111 12.90 13.66 -8.69
N LYS A 112 12.42 13.61 -9.94
CA LYS A 112 12.14 14.77 -10.77
C LYS A 112 10.72 14.69 -11.31
N SER A 113 10.00 15.82 -11.39
CA SER A 113 8.68 15.86 -12.00
C SER A 113 8.75 15.46 -13.48
N SER A 114 7.79 14.64 -13.92
CA SER A 114 7.67 14.13 -15.28
C SER A 114 6.22 14.37 -15.77
N GLU A 115 5.82 15.64 -15.87
CA GLU A 115 4.45 16.04 -16.17
C GLU A 115 3.98 15.55 -17.56
N ALA A 116 4.86 15.59 -18.56
CA ALA A 116 4.51 15.12 -19.90
C ALA A 116 4.17 13.62 -20.00
N ALA A 117 4.67 12.79 -19.05
CA ALA A 117 4.41 11.35 -19.09
C ALA A 117 3.01 10.98 -18.57
N GLU A 118 2.36 11.83 -17.77
CA GLU A 118 1.04 11.54 -17.21
C GLU A 118 -0.11 11.68 -18.23
N ASP A 119 0.10 12.46 -19.29
CA ASP A 119 -0.89 12.72 -20.32
C ASP A 119 -0.93 11.64 -21.42
N ASP A 120 0.01 10.68 -21.42
CA ASP A 120 0.05 9.58 -22.37
C ASP A 120 -0.79 8.38 -21.91
N PRO A 121 -1.98 8.13 -22.50
CA PRO A 121 -2.84 7.00 -22.10
C PRO A 121 -2.25 5.62 -22.48
N GLU A 122 -1.29 5.56 -23.40
CA GLU A 122 -0.62 4.32 -23.81
C GLU A 122 0.65 4.02 -23.00
N GLY A 123 1.17 5.02 -22.27
CA GLY A 123 2.44 4.94 -21.58
C GLY A 123 2.52 3.81 -20.54
N ALA A 124 1.43 3.51 -19.82
CA ALA A 124 1.39 2.43 -18.85
C ALA A 124 1.39 1.02 -19.49
N ARG A 125 0.91 0.89 -20.74
CA ARG A 125 0.81 -0.43 -21.42
C ARG A 125 2.17 -1.08 -21.61
N HIS A 126 3.20 -0.29 -21.88
CA HIS A 126 4.55 -0.81 -22.09
C HIS A 126 5.08 -1.44 -20.80
N ALA A 127 5.04 -0.71 -19.70
CA ALA A 127 5.49 -1.20 -18.39
C ALA A 127 4.70 -2.44 -17.92
N LEU A 128 3.38 -2.47 -18.14
CA LEU A 128 2.53 -3.61 -17.80
C LEU A 128 2.83 -4.86 -18.66
N ARG A 129 3.19 -4.68 -19.94
CA ARG A 129 3.65 -5.77 -20.80
C ARG A 129 5.00 -6.33 -20.37
N GLU A 130 5.94 -5.47 -19.99
CA GLU A 130 7.24 -5.90 -19.45
C GLU A 130 7.08 -6.76 -18.19
N LEU A 131 6.10 -6.43 -17.33
CA LEU A 131 5.75 -7.23 -16.16
C LEU A 131 5.00 -8.54 -16.50
N SER A 132 4.70 -8.80 -17.80
CA SER A 132 3.88 -9.95 -18.21
C SER A 132 2.57 -10.02 -17.42
N LEU A 133 1.84 -8.87 -17.35
CA LEU A 133 0.55 -8.78 -16.67
C LEU A 133 -0.40 -9.88 -17.12
N ASN A 134 -1.09 -10.51 -16.19
CA ASN A 134 -2.00 -11.62 -16.48
C ASN A 134 -3.30 -11.55 -15.65
N ALA A 135 -4.23 -12.47 -15.93
CA ALA A 135 -5.57 -12.49 -15.34
C ALA A 135 -5.60 -12.75 -13.82
N LYS A 136 -4.51 -13.20 -13.19
CA LYS A 136 -4.43 -13.37 -11.73
C LYS A 136 -4.07 -12.08 -11.02
N ASP A 137 -3.45 -11.14 -11.72
CA ASP A 137 -2.96 -9.90 -11.12
C ASP A 137 -4.11 -8.96 -10.76
N THR A 138 -3.82 -8.04 -9.84
CA THR A 138 -4.67 -6.91 -9.46
C THR A 138 -3.94 -5.62 -9.75
N VAL A 139 -4.59 -4.68 -10.44
CA VAL A 139 -4.02 -3.38 -10.77
C VAL A 139 -4.82 -2.27 -10.10
N VAL A 140 -4.15 -1.44 -9.30
CA VAL A 140 -4.73 -0.25 -8.66
C VAL A 140 -4.21 0.99 -9.35
N GLY A 141 -5.09 1.71 -10.01
CA GLY A 141 -4.79 3.03 -10.54
C GLY A 141 -5.02 4.09 -9.47
N ILE A 142 -3.97 4.85 -9.16
CA ILE A 142 -3.99 5.90 -8.13
C ILE A 142 -3.99 7.26 -8.82
N ALA A 143 -5.12 7.98 -8.75
CA ALA A 143 -5.29 9.29 -9.36
C ALA A 143 -6.21 10.15 -8.49
N ALA A 144 -5.68 11.16 -7.82
CA ALA A 144 -6.45 11.99 -6.88
C ALA A 144 -7.72 12.61 -7.52
N GLY A 145 -7.60 13.18 -8.70
CA GLY A 145 -8.74 13.69 -9.48
C GLY A 145 -9.46 12.63 -10.33
N GLY A 146 -8.97 11.39 -10.36
CA GLY A 146 -9.56 10.28 -11.11
C GLY A 146 -9.44 10.36 -12.64
N THR A 147 -8.68 11.32 -13.18
CA THR A 147 -8.67 11.64 -14.62
C THR A 147 -7.32 11.53 -15.32
N THR A 148 -6.27 11.10 -14.64
CA THR A 148 -4.92 10.99 -15.20
C THR A 148 -4.88 10.00 -16.35
N PRO A 149 -4.60 10.43 -17.61
CA PRO A 149 -4.70 9.56 -18.79
C PRO A 149 -3.83 8.32 -18.71
N TRP A 150 -2.60 8.45 -18.24
CA TRP A 150 -1.68 7.33 -18.04
C TRP A 150 -2.26 6.24 -17.11
N VAL A 151 -2.89 6.63 -16.00
CA VAL A 151 -3.50 5.71 -15.05
C VAL A 151 -4.73 5.04 -15.64
N ILE A 152 -5.62 5.81 -16.24
CA ILE A 152 -6.87 5.33 -16.84
C ILE A 152 -6.57 4.37 -18.00
N GLY A 153 -5.62 4.73 -18.88
CA GLY A 153 -5.18 3.87 -19.98
C GLY A 153 -4.59 2.55 -19.48
N GLY A 154 -3.78 2.59 -18.39
CA GLY A 154 -3.23 1.41 -17.74
C GLY A 154 -4.31 0.49 -17.15
N LEU A 155 -5.33 1.05 -16.50
CA LEU A 155 -6.46 0.29 -15.96
C LEU A 155 -7.29 -0.37 -17.07
N HIS A 156 -7.59 0.34 -18.17
CA HIS A 156 -8.29 -0.23 -19.30
C HIS A 156 -7.50 -1.38 -19.94
N PHE A 157 -6.20 -1.18 -20.16
CA PHE A 157 -5.34 -2.26 -20.64
C PHE A 157 -5.34 -3.46 -19.69
N SER A 158 -5.27 -3.23 -18.38
CA SER A 158 -5.29 -4.30 -17.37
C SER A 158 -6.58 -5.12 -17.45
N LYS A 159 -7.71 -4.44 -17.62
CA LYS A 159 -9.01 -5.07 -17.79
C LYS A 159 -9.07 -5.91 -19.08
N GLU A 160 -8.49 -5.42 -20.18
CA GLU A 160 -8.35 -6.17 -21.44
C GLU A 160 -7.55 -7.48 -21.25
N GLN A 161 -6.57 -7.49 -20.34
CA GLN A 161 -5.77 -8.68 -20.00
C GLN A 161 -6.46 -9.61 -18.97
N GLY A 162 -7.67 -9.27 -18.50
CA GLY A 162 -8.42 -10.03 -17.50
C GLY A 162 -7.96 -9.83 -16.07
N ALA A 163 -7.02 -8.90 -15.81
CA ALA A 163 -6.61 -8.53 -14.45
C ALA A 163 -7.74 -7.81 -13.73
N MET A 164 -7.83 -7.97 -12.41
CA MET A 164 -8.76 -7.20 -11.58
C MET A 164 -8.30 -5.75 -11.48
N THR A 165 -9.24 -4.82 -11.64
CA THR A 165 -8.96 -3.40 -11.67
C THR A 165 -9.59 -2.65 -10.51
N CYS A 166 -8.85 -1.70 -9.91
CA CYS A 166 -9.34 -0.80 -8.88
C CYS A 166 -8.91 0.63 -9.18
N ILE A 167 -9.82 1.59 -9.09
CA ILE A 167 -9.46 3.01 -9.04
C ILE A 167 -9.43 3.50 -7.59
N LEU A 168 -8.31 4.11 -7.18
CA LEU A 168 -8.16 4.83 -5.90
C LEU A 168 -8.09 6.32 -6.20
N THR A 169 -9.07 7.07 -5.74
CA THR A 169 -9.27 8.48 -6.11
C THR A 169 -9.79 9.30 -4.93
N CYS A 170 -9.67 10.64 -5.00
CA CYS A 170 -10.26 11.58 -4.06
C CYS A 170 -11.45 12.36 -4.65
N ALA A 171 -11.85 12.06 -5.89
CA ALA A 171 -12.98 12.62 -6.56
C ALA A 171 -13.95 11.52 -7.01
N ASP A 172 -15.24 11.86 -7.14
CA ASP A 172 -16.20 10.92 -7.73
C ASP A 172 -15.86 10.70 -9.21
N VAL A 173 -15.74 9.45 -9.63
CA VAL A 173 -15.45 9.06 -11.00
C VAL A 173 -16.45 8.04 -11.51
N GLU A 174 -16.91 8.20 -12.75
CA GLU A 174 -17.61 7.14 -13.47
C GLU A 174 -16.56 6.20 -14.06
N GLY A 175 -16.54 4.94 -13.63
CA GLY A 175 -15.32 4.19 -13.92
C GLY A 175 -15.43 2.87 -14.64
N GLY A 176 -16.45 2.07 -14.48
CA GLY A 176 -16.50 0.71 -15.08
C GLY A 176 -15.32 -0.20 -14.73
N PHE A 177 -14.60 0.07 -13.62
CA PHE A 177 -13.58 -0.78 -13.02
C PHE A 177 -14.23 -1.75 -12.01
N ASP A 178 -13.54 -2.86 -11.69
CA ASP A 178 -14.12 -3.88 -10.82
C ASP A 178 -14.30 -3.38 -9.39
N HIS A 179 -13.40 -2.50 -8.92
CA HIS A 179 -13.46 -1.83 -7.63
C HIS A 179 -13.23 -0.32 -7.76
N SER A 180 -13.82 0.43 -6.83
CA SER A 180 -13.58 1.87 -6.68
C SER A 180 -13.45 2.20 -5.19
N ILE A 181 -12.35 2.86 -4.82
CA ILE A 181 -12.11 3.41 -3.49
C ILE A 181 -12.06 4.93 -3.63
N VAL A 182 -13.10 5.60 -3.13
CA VAL A 182 -13.23 7.05 -3.21
C VAL A 182 -12.97 7.67 -1.85
N LEU A 183 -11.89 8.43 -1.73
CA LEU A 183 -11.48 9.14 -0.53
C LEU A 183 -11.96 10.59 -0.63
N LYS A 184 -13.13 10.90 -0.10
CA LYS A 184 -13.76 12.24 -0.18
C LYS A 184 -13.05 13.26 0.71
N THR A 185 -11.82 13.66 0.32
CA THR A 185 -11.00 14.62 1.08
C THR A 185 -11.44 16.07 0.91
N GLY A 186 -12.29 16.39 -0.05
CA GLY A 186 -12.67 17.77 -0.37
C GLY A 186 -11.55 18.56 -1.06
N PRO A 187 -11.76 19.90 -1.24
CA PRO A 187 -10.77 20.79 -1.83
C PRO A 187 -9.54 20.93 -0.95
N GLU A 188 -8.36 21.04 -1.56
CA GLU A 188 -7.10 21.20 -0.84
C GLU A 188 -6.93 22.60 -0.23
N ALA A 189 -6.17 22.71 0.86
CA ALA A 189 -5.83 23.99 1.45
C ALA A 189 -5.11 24.93 0.47
N LEU A 190 -4.28 24.41 -0.41
CA LEU A 190 -3.74 25.08 -1.58
C LEU A 190 -4.44 24.47 -2.82
N THR A 191 -5.31 25.21 -3.46
CA THR A 191 -6.18 24.77 -4.54
C THR A 191 -5.44 23.92 -5.59
N GLY A 192 -5.97 22.74 -5.88
CA GLY A 192 -5.40 21.79 -6.85
C GLY A 192 -4.14 21.06 -6.41
N SER A 193 -3.58 21.35 -5.21
CA SER A 193 -2.33 20.75 -4.75
C SER A 193 -2.54 19.41 -4.05
N THR A 194 -2.91 18.38 -4.79
CA THR A 194 -3.27 17.03 -4.32
C THR A 194 -2.14 16.24 -3.66
N ARG A 195 -0.94 16.80 -3.55
CA ARG A 195 0.14 16.26 -2.72
C ARG A 195 -0.14 16.38 -1.21
N LEU A 196 -1.13 17.20 -0.80
CA LEU A 196 -1.47 17.52 0.58
C LEU A 196 -2.42 16.44 1.16
N LYS A 197 -3.67 16.76 1.50
CA LYS A 197 -4.54 15.79 2.18
C LYS A 197 -4.98 14.62 1.31
N ALA A 198 -5.13 14.82 -0.01
CA ALA A 198 -5.36 13.71 -0.94
C ALA A 198 -4.17 12.72 -0.93
N GLY A 199 -2.93 13.23 -0.94
CA GLY A 199 -1.72 12.42 -0.78
C GLY A 199 -1.67 11.71 0.57
N THR A 200 -2.02 12.38 1.67
CA THR A 200 -2.08 11.79 3.01
C THR A 200 -3.11 10.66 3.09
N ALA A 201 -4.33 10.89 2.60
CA ALA A 201 -5.38 9.86 2.55
C ALA A 201 -4.95 8.66 1.69
N THR A 202 -4.36 8.91 0.53
CA THR A 202 -3.81 7.86 -0.35
C THR A 202 -2.76 7.03 0.37
N LYS A 203 -1.76 7.66 0.98
CA LYS A 203 -0.70 6.95 1.74
C LYS A 203 -1.28 6.10 2.86
N LEU A 204 -2.23 6.63 3.62
CA LEU A 204 -2.87 5.89 4.70
C LEU A 204 -3.63 4.66 4.15
N THR A 205 -4.36 4.83 3.05
CA THR A 205 -5.10 3.74 2.39
C THR A 205 -4.17 2.64 1.88
N LEU A 206 -3.06 2.99 1.21
CA LEU A 206 -2.10 2.00 0.72
C LEU A 206 -1.51 1.18 1.88
N ASN A 207 -1.09 1.83 2.96
CA ASN A 207 -0.59 1.13 4.15
C ASN A 207 -1.66 0.22 4.80
N ILE A 208 -2.92 0.63 4.82
CA ILE A 208 -4.03 -0.21 5.31
C ILE A 208 -4.17 -1.44 4.41
N ILE A 209 -4.14 -1.27 3.08
CA ILE A 209 -4.25 -2.37 2.13
C ILE A 209 -3.14 -3.39 2.35
N THR A 210 -1.89 -2.99 2.30
CA THR A 210 -0.75 -3.92 2.40
C THR A 210 -0.63 -4.53 3.79
N THR A 211 -0.77 -3.75 4.86
CA THR A 211 -0.70 -4.27 6.23
C THR A 211 -1.81 -5.29 6.49
N THR A 212 -3.04 -5.01 6.06
CA THR A 212 -4.17 -5.93 6.24
C THR A 212 -4.02 -7.17 5.35
N LEU A 213 -3.58 -7.01 4.10
CA LEU A 213 -3.29 -8.12 3.20
C LEU A 213 -2.26 -9.08 3.82
N PHE A 214 -1.12 -8.57 4.27
CA PHE A 214 -0.07 -9.39 4.89
C PHE A 214 -0.50 -9.98 6.24
N THR A 215 -1.38 -9.31 6.98
CA THR A 215 -2.00 -9.89 8.19
C THR A 215 -2.85 -11.12 7.81
N LYS A 216 -3.65 -11.04 6.75
CA LYS A 216 -4.45 -12.17 6.23
C LYS A 216 -3.57 -13.30 5.65
N LEU A 217 -2.40 -12.97 5.12
CA LEU A 217 -1.39 -13.93 4.65
C LEU A 217 -0.54 -14.54 5.78
N GLY A 218 -0.88 -14.26 7.05
CA GLY A 218 -0.22 -14.85 8.21
C GLY A 218 1.16 -14.28 8.56
N LYS A 219 1.50 -13.09 8.03
CA LYS A 219 2.77 -12.40 8.31
C LYS A 219 2.81 -11.71 9.68
N VAL A 220 1.68 -11.68 10.38
CA VAL A 220 1.49 -10.99 11.66
C VAL A 220 0.92 -11.95 12.69
N TYR A 221 1.40 -11.87 13.95
CA TYR A 221 0.86 -12.56 15.11
C TYR A 221 0.59 -11.56 16.24
N GLY A 222 -0.66 -11.42 16.67
CA GLY A 222 -1.08 -10.27 17.47
C GLY A 222 -0.87 -8.98 16.70
N ASN A 223 0.04 -8.13 17.16
CA ASN A 223 0.53 -6.92 16.47
C ASN A 223 2.02 -7.00 16.12
N MET A 224 2.61 -8.19 16.13
CA MET A 224 4.02 -8.42 15.91
C MET A 224 4.30 -8.97 14.51
N MET A 225 5.35 -8.45 13.88
CA MET A 225 5.83 -8.92 12.58
C MET A 225 6.65 -10.19 12.78
N VAL A 226 6.01 -11.36 12.64
CA VAL A 226 6.67 -12.65 12.87
C VAL A 226 7.41 -13.22 11.66
N ASP A 227 7.25 -12.61 10.50
CA ASP A 227 7.95 -12.94 9.25
C ASP A 227 9.04 -11.91 8.90
N LEU A 228 9.61 -11.23 9.88
CA LEU A 228 10.72 -10.32 9.63
C LEU A 228 12.01 -11.10 9.30
N ARG A 229 12.84 -10.54 8.43
CA ARG A 229 14.18 -11.07 8.13
C ARG A 229 15.21 -10.31 8.94
N ALA A 230 15.94 -11.02 9.81
CA ALA A 230 16.96 -10.44 10.68
C ALA A 230 18.27 -10.13 9.91
N THR A 231 18.21 -9.21 8.94
CA THR A 231 19.32 -8.84 8.05
C THR A 231 20.29 -7.83 8.65
N ASN A 232 19.96 -7.23 9.78
CA ASN A 232 20.80 -6.29 10.49
C ASN A 232 20.55 -6.36 12.00
N ASN A 233 21.45 -5.75 12.80
CA ASN A 233 21.38 -5.79 14.27
C ASN A 233 20.04 -5.31 14.83
N LYS A 234 19.41 -4.29 14.24
CA LYS A 234 18.10 -3.77 14.67
C LYS A 234 17.00 -4.83 14.48
N LEU A 235 17.00 -5.52 13.35
CA LEU A 235 16.00 -6.55 13.04
C LEU A 235 16.26 -7.83 13.85
N GLN A 236 17.52 -8.18 14.11
CA GLN A 236 17.87 -9.29 15.00
C GLN A 236 17.41 -9.02 16.45
N ASP A 237 17.66 -7.81 16.96
CA ASP A 237 17.17 -7.41 18.28
C ASP A 237 15.64 -7.48 18.36
N ARG A 238 14.94 -7.05 17.30
CA ARG A 238 13.47 -7.14 17.24
C ARG A 238 13.00 -8.60 17.24
N ALA A 239 13.64 -9.51 16.49
CA ALA A 239 13.31 -10.93 16.46
C ALA A 239 13.44 -11.56 17.86
N ILE A 240 14.55 -11.29 18.55
CA ILE A 240 14.77 -11.77 19.93
C ILE A 240 13.66 -11.24 20.85
N ARG A 241 13.34 -9.96 20.81
CA ARG A 241 12.26 -9.38 21.65
C ARG A 241 10.90 -10.02 21.38
N ILE A 242 10.56 -10.30 20.11
CA ILE A 242 9.30 -10.98 19.78
C ILE A 242 9.27 -12.38 20.39
N VAL A 243 10.38 -13.13 20.31
CA VAL A 243 10.47 -14.46 20.93
C VAL A 243 10.39 -14.37 22.46
N CYS A 244 11.07 -13.39 23.10
CA CYS A 244 10.91 -13.11 24.53
C CYS A 244 9.45 -12.89 24.92
N ASP A 245 8.78 -11.99 24.21
CA ASP A 245 7.41 -11.57 24.53
C ASP A 245 6.38 -12.69 24.33
N VAL A 246 6.53 -13.50 23.27
CA VAL A 246 5.57 -14.57 22.94
C VAL A 246 5.80 -15.84 23.74
N CYS A 247 7.07 -16.18 24.01
CA CYS A 247 7.45 -17.40 24.69
C CYS A 247 7.70 -17.20 26.20
N GLU A 248 7.58 -15.97 26.70
CA GLU A 248 7.87 -15.61 28.11
C GLU A 248 9.30 -16.02 28.54
N LEU A 249 10.26 -15.87 27.62
CA LEU A 249 11.68 -16.22 27.84
C LEU A 249 12.51 -14.96 28.15
N ASP A 250 13.61 -15.17 28.86
CA ASP A 250 14.66 -14.15 28.95
C ASP A 250 15.40 -14.01 27.61
N ARG A 251 16.22 -12.96 27.52
CA ARG A 251 16.88 -12.59 26.27
C ARG A 251 17.86 -13.63 25.75
N ASP A 252 18.60 -14.27 26.64
CA ASP A 252 19.61 -15.26 26.27
C ASP A 252 18.94 -16.55 25.77
N ALA A 253 17.93 -17.05 26.49
CA ALA A 253 17.14 -18.21 26.06
C ALA A 253 16.39 -17.96 24.75
N ALA A 254 15.85 -16.74 24.53
CA ALA A 254 15.19 -16.38 23.30
C ALA A 254 16.17 -16.30 22.12
N ALA A 255 17.41 -15.83 22.35
CA ALA A 255 18.45 -15.79 21.34
C ALA A 255 18.90 -17.20 20.93
N ASP A 256 19.11 -18.09 21.92
CA ASP A 256 19.47 -19.48 21.66
C ASP A 256 18.37 -20.23 20.91
N LEU A 257 17.11 -20.00 21.25
CA LEU A 257 15.96 -20.58 20.56
C LEU A 257 15.84 -20.07 19.12
N LEU A 258 16.09 -18.77 18.90
CA LEU A 258 16.09 -18.18 17.57
C LEU A 258 17.23 -18.74 16.69
N GLU A 259 18.41 -19.00 17.27
CA GLU A 259 19.50 -19.66 16.56
C GLU A 259 19.13 -21.11 16.17
N GLN A 260 18.55 -21.88 17.09
CA GLN A 260 18.07 -23.24 16.81
C GLN A 260 16.96 -23.32 15.76
N SER A 261 16.20 -22.25 15.59
CA SER A 261 15.13 -22.13 14.59
C SER A 261 15.60 -21.53 13.27
N GLU A 262 16.89 -21.52 12.96
CA GLU A 262 17.46 -20.93 11.75
C GLU A 262 17.12 -19.42 11.56
N SER A 263 17.06 -18.71 12.68
CA SER A 263 16.65 -17.30 12.74
C SER A 263 15.22 -17.02 12.26
N ASN A 264 14.34 -18.02 12.29
CA ASN A 264 12.94 -17.91 11.93
C ASN A 264 12.08 -17.78 13.20
N VAL A 265 11.46 -16.60 13.38
CA VAL A 265 10.65 -16.29 14.58
C VAL A 265 9.44 -17.22 14.72
N LYS A 266 8.75 -17.55 13.61
CA LYS A 266 7.59 -18.47 13.67
C LYS A 266 8.02 -19.87 14.14
N LEU A 267 9.11 -20.38 13.59
CA LEU A 267 9.62 -21.69 13.98
C LEU A 267 10.05 -21.68 15.45
N ALA A 268 10.76 -20.65 15.92
CA ALA A 268 11.13 -20.50 17.32
C ALA A 268 9.91 -20.59 18.26
N ILE A 269 8.86 -19.85 17.93
CA ILE A 269 7.62 -19.86 18.71
C ILE A 269 6.95 -21.24 18.69
N ILE A 270 6.87 -21.92 17.55
CA ILE A 270 6.28 -23.27 17.44
C ILE A 270 7.11 -24.28 18.22
N MET A 271 8.45 -24.26 18.09
CA MET A 271 9.36 -25.17 18.82
C MET A 271 9.14 -25.05 20.32
N HIS A 272 9.09 -23.83 20.85
CA HIS A 272 8.88 -23.59 22.28
C HIS A 272 7.48 -24.01 22.73
N THR A 273 6.43 -23.50 22.06
CA THR A 273 5.05 -23.69 22.50
C THR A 273 4.58 -25.14 22.36
N CYS A 274 4.99 -25.81 21.27
CA CYS A 274 4.62 -27.21 21.02
C CYS A 274 5.64 -28.22 21.57
N ASN A 275 6.73 -27.78 22.19
CA ASN A 275 7.85 -28.62 22.70
C ASN A 275 8.32 -29.60 21.60
N THR A 276 8.73 -29.08 20.45
CA THR A 276 9.11 -29.88 19.28
C THR A 276 10.42 -29.39 18.67
N ASP A 277 11.05 -30.20 17.81
CA ASP A 277 12.23 -29.80 17.05
C ASP A 277 11.91 -28.92 15.85
N CYS A 278 12.95 -28.37 15.20
CA CYS A 278 12.82 -27.45 14.09
C CYS A 278 12.13 -28.08 12.88
N GLU A 279 12.41 -29.35 12.55
CA GLU A 279 11.80 -30.03 11.40
C GLU A 279 10.30 -30.27 11.62
N SER A 280 9.92 -30.70 12.81
CA SER A 280 8.51 -30.85 13.17
C SER A 280 7.78 -29.50 13.21
N ALA A 281 8.47 -28.41 13.63
CA ALA A 281 7.92 -27.07 13.60
C ALA A 281 7.71 -26.55 12.15
N LYS A 282 8.64 -26.84 11.23
CA LYS A 282 8.48 -26.54 9.81
C LYS A 282 7.25 -27.25 9.23
N GLN A 283 7.12 -28.54 9.47
CA GLN A 283 5.98 -29.31 8.99
C GLN A 283 4.65 -28.76 9.52
N LYS A 284 4.56 -28.46 10.83
CA LYS A 284 3.37 -27.84 11.42
C LYS A 284 3.00 -26.50 10.77
N LEU A 285 4.02 -25.67 10.51
CA LEU A 285 3.79 -24.37 9.86
C LEU A 285 3.33 -24.51 8.41
N GLU A 286 3.88 -25.47 7.67
CA GLU A 286 3.45 -25.80 6.30
C GLU A 286 2.02 -26.33 6.28
N ASP A 287 1.68 -27.30 7.14
CA ASP A 287 0.32 -27.85 7.26
C ASP A 287 -0.71 -26.77 7.64
N ALA A 288 -0.27 -25.74 8.36
CA ALA A 288 -1.08 -24.57 8.72
C ALA A 288 -1.09 -23.46 7.63
N GLY A 289 -0.53 -23.71 6.44
CA GLY A 289 -0.46 -22.73 5.36
C GLY A 289 0.35 -21.47 5.72
N GLY A 290 1.36 -21.60 6.57
CA GLY A 290 2.20 -20.49 7.04
C GLY A 290 1.57 -19.63 8.16
N MET A 291 0.39 -19.99 8.64
CA MET A 291 -0.37 -19.27 9.68
C MET A 291 0.08 -19.70 11.07
N LEU A 292 0.90 -18.88 11.75
CA LEU A 292 1.42 -19.22 13.09
C LEU A 292 0.30 -19.57 14.08
N ARG A 293 -0.80 -18.82 14.11
CA ARG A 293 -1.93 -19.07 15.04
C ARG A 293 -2.61 -20.42 14.84
N THR A 294 -2.58 -20.95 13.62
CA THR A 294 -3.15 -22.27 13.28
C THR A 294 -2.16 -23.38 13.57
N ALA A 295 -0.85 -23.10 13.53
CA ALA A 295 0.21 -24.07 13.80
C ALA A 295 0.43 -24.34 15.31
N LEU A 296 -0.01 -23.41 16.18
CA LEU A 296 0.02 -23.50 17.63
C LEU A 296 -1.19 -24.25 18.20
#